data_5739c20cbb2dac02aabb72d0bc50542a
#
_entry.id   5739c20cbb2dac02aabb72d0bc50542a
#
_cell.length_a   1.000
_cell.length_b   1.000
_cell.length_c   1.000
_cell.angle_alpha   90.00
_cell.angle_beta   90.00
_cell.angle_gamma   90.00
#
_symmetry.space_group_name_H-M   'P 1'
#
loop_
_entity.id
_entity.type
_entity.pdbx_description
1 polymer ?
#
loop_
_entity_poly.entity_id
_entity_poly.type
_entity_poly.pdbx_seq_one_letter_code
_entity_poly.pdbx_strand_id
1 'polypeptide(L)'
;MKRLAVLSGLLLAGAISLVAAQQRPPQGQPAALEIQKVKDNLYMITGGGGNTAAFITQNGVAVVDTKNPGNGPGILEKIKSVTPKPVIMVINTHTHGDHVGSNSAFTGAVEFVAHENCKASMEKMPAFQSEEGKKFLPGKTYKDKLSLLKGNDKIDLYYFGRGHTGGDTLIVFPALKVMHSGDLFAGKGTPIMDINNGGSGLEYPKTLAKAASGIKGVESVIPGHAPVMTWNDFKEYGDFIRELVTAVEQAKKGGKTEDQAAADLKLPEKYKDYNLGRVKANVTAIYSESK
;
A
#
# COMPACT_ATOMS: atom_id res chain seq x y z
N MET A 1 -83.52 19.95 -13.37
CA MET A 1 -82.21 20.64 -13.46
C MET A 1 -81.19 19.82 -12.68
N LYS A 2 -80.49 18.93 -13.38
CA LYS A 2 -79.45 18.07 -12.74
C LYS A 2 -78.09 18.51 -13.25
N ARG A 3 -77.19 18.94 -12.34
CA ARG A 3 -75.81 19.33 -12.66
C ARG A 3 -74.94 18.06 -12.68
N LEU A 4 -74.32 17.80 -13.81
CA LEU A 4 -73.27 16.77 -13.97
C LEU A 4 -71.95 17.36 -13.51
N ALA A 5 -71.30 16.75 -12.56
CA ALA A 5 -69.92 17.05 -12.17
C ALA A 5 -68.98 16.07 -12.87
N VAL A 6 -68.10 16.60 -13.69
CA VAL A 6 -67.00 15.83 -14.32
C VAL A 6 -65.81 15.82 -13.39
N LEU A 7 -65.44 14.63 -12.90
CA LEU A 7 -64.17 14.44 -12.18
C LEU A 7 -63.07 14.11 -13.20
N SER A 8 -62.12 15.01 -13.34
CA SER A 8 -60.88 14.76 -14.07
C SER A 8 -59.85 14.11 -13.11
N GLY A 9 -59.57 12.81 -13.35
CA GLY A 9 -58.51 12.11 -12.62
C GLY A 9 -57.14 12.42 -13.18
N LEU A 10 -56.27 13.03 -12.42
CA LEU A 10 -54.81 13.13 -12.71
C LEU A 10 -54.13 11.84 -12.25
N LEU A 11 -53.61 11.05 -13.20
CA LEU A 11 -52.69 9.97 -12.97
C LEU A 11 -51.28 10.54 -12.83
N LEU A 12 -50.77 10.63 -11.57
CA LEU A 12 -49.35 10.86 -11.30
C LEU A 12 -48.63 9.53 -11.45
N ALA A 13 -47.85 9.36 -12.51
CA ALA A 13 -46.89 8.28 -12.65
C ALA A 13 -45.66 8.64 -11.79
N GLY A 14 -45.61 8.08 -10.58
CA GLY A 14 -44.42 8.16 -9.72
C GLY A 14 -43.34 7.20 -10.22
N ALA A 15 -42.26 7.73 -10.80
CA ALA A 15 -41.06 6.97 -11.08
C ALA A 15 -40.35 6.62 -9.75
N ILE A 16 -40.45 5.38 -9.33
CA ILE A 16 -39.68 4.86 -8.18
C ILE A 16 -38.25 4.62 -8.69
N SER A 17 -37.34 5.55 -8.41
CA SER A 17 -35.91 5.34 -8.58
C SER A 17 -35.42 4.37 -7.50
N LEU A 18 -35.20 3.12 -7.87
CA LEU A 18 -34.46 2.16 -7.04
C LEU A 18 -32.99 2.60 -6.96
N VAL A 19 -32.67 3.41 -5.96
CA VAL A 19 -31.27 3.58 -5.54
C VAL A 19 -30.86 2.27 -4.87
N ALA A 20 -30.07 1.47 -5.56
CA ALA A 20 -29.42 0.32 -4.97
C ALA A 20 -28.46 0.86 -3.88
N ALA A 21 -28.90 0.81 -2.63
CA ALA A 21 -28.05 1.06 -1.49
C ALA A 21 -26.98 -0.04 -1.48
N GLN A 22 -25.75 0.31 -1.86
CA GLN A 22 -24.60 -0.53 -1.59
C GLN A 22 -24.51 -0.70 -0.07
N GLN A 23 -24.97 -1.85 0.41
CA GLN A 23 -24.86 -2.20 1.82
C GLN A 23 -23.37 -2.25 2.17
N ARG A 24 -22.94 -1.33 3.03
CA ARG A 24 -21.64 -1.46 3.69
C ARG A 24 -21.65 -2.78 4.46
N PRO A 25 -20.61 -3.64 4.31
CA PRO A 25 -20.54 -4.86 5.10
C PRO A 25 -20.64 -4.52 6.60
N PRO A 26 -21.26 -5.40 7.42
CA PRO A 26 -21.37 -5.19 8.85
C PRO A 26 -19.99 -4.93 9.46
N GLN A 27 -19.86 -3.93 10.32
CA GLN A 27 -18.63 -3.68 11.07
C GLN A 27 -18.30 -4.96 11.89
N GLY A 28 -17.19 -5.63 11.51
CA GLY A 28 -16.69 -6.80 12.22
C GLY A 28 -16.41 -8.05 11.38
N GLN A 29 -16.86 -8.13 10.13
CA GLN A 29 -16.40 -9.21 9.25
C GLN A 29 -15.14 -8.77 8.49
N PRO A 30 -14.05 -9.59 8.48
CA PRO A 30 -12.89 -9.33 7.63
C PRO A 30 -13.37 -9.17 6.19
N ALA A 31 -12.89 -8.13 5.49
CA ALA A 31 -13.20 -7.98 4.07
C ALA A 31 -12.78 -9.27 3.34
N ALA A 32 -13.68 -9.80 2.49
CA ALA A 32 -13.40 -11.01 1.73
C ALA A 32 -12.08 -10.85 0.96
N LEU A 33 -11.17 -11.81 1.14
CA LEU A 33 -9.91 -11.81 0.41
C LEU A 33 -10.16 -12.34 -1.00
N GLU A 34 -9.58 -11.66 -1.98
CA GLU A 34 -9.62 -12.09 -3.38
C GLU A 34 -8.20 -12.32 -3.89
N ILE A 35 -7.98 -13.38 -4.67
CA ILE A 35 -6.71 -13.66 -5.31
C ILE A 35 -6.83 -13.49 -6.81
N GLN A 36 -5.90 -12.74 -7.40
CA GLN A 36 -5.81 -12.56 -8.84
C GLN A 36 -4.39 -12.81 -9.35
N LYS A 37 -4.29 -13.40 -10.52
CA LYS A 37 -3.00 -13.62 -11.19
C LYS A 37 -2.48 -12.28 -11.73
N VAL A 38 -1.25 -11.92 -11.36
CA VAL A 38 -0.56 -10.73 -11.89
C VAL A 38 0.23 -11.12 -13.14
N LYS A 39 1.07 -12.14 -13.02
CA LYS A 39 1.89 -12.65 -14.13
C LYS A 39 2.43 -14.04 -13.76
N ASP A 40 2.43 -14.97 -14.71
CA ASP A 40 2.96 -16.33 -14.57
C ASP A 40 2.66 -16.99 -13.20
N ASN A 41 3.64 -17.04 -12.32
CA ASN A 41 3.59 -17.62 -10.98
C ASN A 41 3.51 -16.57 -9.86
N LEU A 42 3.15 -15.32 -10.18
CA LEU A 42 2.94 -14.22 -9.24
C LEU A 42 1.45 -13.85 -9.15
N TYR A 43 0.94 -13.83 -7.94
CA TYR A 43 -0.44 -13.51 -7.62
C TYR A 43 -0.51 -12.34 -6.64
N MET A 44 -1.59 -11.54 -6.70
CA MET A 44 -1.92 -10.51 -5.72
C MET A 44 -3.18 -10.93 -4.97
N ILE A 45 -3.16 -10.79 -3.64
CA ILE A 45 -4.32 -11.00 -2.77
C ILE A 45 -4.74 -9.63 -2.25
N THR A 46 -5.99 -9.25 -2.51
CA THR A 46 -6.60 -7.98 -2.08
C THR A 46 -7.56 -8.19 -0.91
N GLY A 47 -8.04 -7.10 -0.29
CA GLY A 47 -8.90 -7.14 0.90
C GLY A 47 -8.11 -7.29 2.21
N GLY A 48 -8.73 -6.99 3.35
CA GLY A 48 -8.18 -7.22 4.68
C GLY A 48 -6.94 -6.40 5.07
N GLY A 49 -6.60 -5.35 4.35
CA GLY A 49 -5.40 -4.51 4.56
C GLY A 49 -4.65 -4.23 3.27
N GLY A 50 -3.35 -4.01 3.36
CA GLY A 50 -2.50 -3.80 2.19
C GLY A 50 -2.48 -5.02 1.24
N ASN A 51 -2.12 -4.81 -0.01
CA ASN A 51 -1.98 -5.88 -0.98
C ASN A 51 -0.88 -6.87 -0.56
N THR A 52 -1.19 -8.15 -0.63
CA THR A 52 -0.22 -9.23 -0.44
C THR A 52 0.19 -9.78 -1.80
N ALA A 53 1.48 -9.99 -2.05
CA ALA A 53 1.90 -10.79 -3.20
C ALA A 53 2.26 -12.22 -2.78
N ALA A 54 1.88 -13.21 -3.60
CA ALA A 54 2.27 -14.61 -3.45
C ALA A 54 3.05 -15.03 -4.69
N PHE A 55 4.36 -15.21 -4.53
CA PHE A 55 5.27 -15.64 -5.59
C PHE A 55 5.61 -17.12 -5.44
N ILE A 56 5.13 -17.92 -6.37
CA ILE A 56 5.34 -19.38 -6.37
C ILE A 56 6.70 -19.66 -6.99
N THR A 57 7.64 -20.10 -6.18
CA THR A 57 9.00 -20.46 -6.58
C THR A 57 9.14 -21.97 -6.78
N GLN A 58 10.33 -22.43 -7.18
CA GLN A 58 10.60 -23.86 -7.32
C GLN A 58 10.38 -24.61 -5.99
N ASN A 59 10.79 -24.04 -4.85
CA ASN A 59 10.83 -24.72 -3.56
C ASN A 59 9.67 -24.37 -2.60
N GLY A 60 8.83 -23.41 -2.93
CA GLY A 60 7.74 -22.95 -2.06
C GLY A 60 7.20 -21.59 -2.49
N VAL A 61 6.52 -20.91 -1.59
CA VAL A 61 5.92 -19.60 -1.86
C VAL A 61 6.64 -18.53 -1.03
N ALA A 62 7.08 -17.46 -1.69
CA ALA A 62 7.48 -16.22 -1.03
C ALA A 62 6.24 -15.28 -0.97
N VAL A 63 5.91 -14.84 0.23
CA VAL A 63 4.79 -13.93 0.49
C VAL A 63 5.33 -12.54 0.77
N VAL A 64 4.76 -11.52 0.15
CA VAL A 64 5.03 -10.12 0.48
C VAL A 64 3.83 -9.56 1.21
N ASP A 65 4.05 -9.11 2.44
CA ASP A 65 3.08 -8.57 3.38
C ASP A 65 1.93 -9.52 3.77
N THR A 66 1.39 -9.34 4.98
CA THR A 66 0.48 -10.28 5.62
C THR A 66 -0.84 -9.67 6.11
N LYS A 67 -1.13 -8.43 5.68
CA LYS A 67 -2.39 -7.73 5.98
C LYS A 67 -2.60 -7.41 7.48
N ASN A 68 -3.80 -6.93 7.81
CA ASN A 68 -4.24 -6.73 9.19
C ASN A 68 -4.23 -8.05 9.99
N PRO A 69 -4.17 -7.97 11.34
CA PRO A 69 -4.33 -9.14 12.21
C PRO A 69 -5.58 -9.96 11.86
N GLY A 70 -5.46 -11.28 11.93
CA GLY A 70 -6.55 -12.22 11.66
C GLY A 70 -6.74 -12.63 10.20
N ASN A 71 -6.06 -12.00 9.23
CA ASN A 71 -6.18 -12.36 7.81
C ASN A 71 -5.26 -13.51 7.37
N GLY A 72 -4.33 -13.92 8.21
CA GLY A 72 -3.36 -14.96 7.86
C GLY A 72 -3.96 -16.27 7.36
N PRO A 73 -4.95 -16.87 8.05
CA PRO A 73 -5.63 -18.10 7.58
C PRO A 73 -6.23 -17.91 6.17
N GLY A 74 -6.88 -16.77 5.91
CA GLY A 74 -7.43 -16.46 4.60
C GLY A 74 -6.35 -16.29 3.51
N ILE A 75 -5.20 -15.68 3.83
CA ILE A 75 -4.08 -15.59 2.90
C ILE A 75 -3.57 -16.99 2.54
N LEU A 76 -3.38 -17.87 3.54
CA LEU A 76 -2.93 -19.25 3.33
C LEU A 76 -3.94 -20.06 2.51
N GLU A 77 -5.26 -19.88 2.73
CA GLU A 77 -6.31 -20.49 1.93
C GLU A 77 -6.23 -20.04 0.46
N LYS A 78 -6.08 -18.73 0.21
CA LYS A 78 -5.93 -18.20 -1.15
C LYS A 78 -4.67 -18.73 -1.84
N ILE A 79 -3.55 -18.82 -1.13
CA ILE A 79 -2.32 -19.44 -1.67
C ILE A 79 -2.58 -20.90 -2.02
N LYS A 80 -3.21 -21.67 -1.11
CA LYS A 80 -3.52 -23.08 -1.34
C LYS A 80 -4.43 -23.30 -2.54
N SER A 81 -5.28 -22.34 -2.89
CA SER A 81 -6.15 -22.45 -4.08
C SER A 81 -5.40 -22.41 -5.42
N VAL A 82 -4.15 -21.93 -5.43
CA VAL A 82 -3.34 -21.77 -6.64
C VAL A 82 -2.07 -22.65 -6.64
N THR A 83 -1.65 -23.19 -5.48
CA THR A 83 -0.51 -24.10 -5.37
C THR A 83 -0.55 -24.93 -4.09
N PRO A 84 -0.14 -26.22 -4.14
CA PRO A 84 0.04 -27.02 -2.92
C PRO A 84 1.36 -26.75 -2.18
N LYS A 85 2.25 -25.90 -2.71
CA LYS A 85 3.56 -25.63 -2.13
C LYS A 85 3.45 -24.86 -0.81
N PRO A 86 4.31 -25.15 0.18
CA PRO A 86 4.32 -24.43 1.46
C PRO A 86 4.86 -23.01 1.29
N VAL A 87 4.45 -22.11 2.19
CA VAL A 87 5.11 -20.81 2.36
C VAL A 87 6.47 -21.04 3.02
N ILE A 88 7.52 -20.50 2.43
CA ILE A 88 8.91 -20.65 2.91
C ILE A 88 9.50 -19.29 3.34
N MET A 89 8.87 -18.19 2.95
CA MET A 89 9.39 -16.86 3.20
C MET A 89 8.25 -15.84 3.31
N VAL A 90 8.38 -14.90 4.24
CA VAL A 90 7.58 -13.68 4.34
C VAL A 90 8.51 -12.48 4.24
N ILE A 91 8.23 -11.56 3.34
CA ILE A 91 8.97 -10.31 3.16
C ILE A 91 8.03 -9.17 3.54
N ASN A 92 8.37 -8.37 4.54
CA ASN A 92 7.58 -7.20 4.90
C ASN A 92 8.12 -5.95 4.20
N THR A 93 7.23 -5.22 3.53
CA THR A 93 7.59 -3.96 2.84
C THR A 93 7.89 -2.85 3.84
N HIS A 94 7.09 -2.74 4.90
CA HIS A 94 7.24 -1.74 5.96
C HIS A 94 6.48 -2.18 7.23
N THR A 95 6.48 -1.35 8.28
CA THR A 95 6.06 -1.74 9.64
C THR A 95 4.56 -1.61 9.93
N HIS A 96 3.72 -1.08 9.06
CA HIS A 96 2.31 -0.86 9.39
C HIS A 96 1.54 -2.15 9.62
N GLY A 97 0.58 -2.09 10.54
CA GLY A 97 -0.18 -3.26 11.01
C GLY A 97 -0.98 -3.97 9.92
N ASP A 98 -1.40 -3.25 8.88
CA ASP A 98 -2.10 -3.80 7.73
C ASP A 98 -1.16 -4.42 6.67
N HIS A 99 0.14 -4.49 6.97
CA HIS A 99 1.18 -5.17 6.19
C HIS A 99 1.90 -6.28 6.98
N VAL A 100 1.99 -6.16 8.32
CA VAL A 100 2.69 -7.14 9.17
C VAL A 100 1.78 -7.86 10.15
N GLY A 101 0.51 -7.47 10.24
CA GLY A 101 -0.39 -7.85 11.33
C GLY A 101 -0.71 -9.34 11.41
N SER A 102 -0.61 -10.07 10.32
CA SER A 102 -0.82 -11.52 10.31
C SER A 102 0.47 -12.33 10.16
N ASN A 103 1.66 -11.77 10.42
CA ASN A 103 2.92 -12.53 10.39
C ASN A 103 2.83 -13.80 11.25
N SER A 104 2.15 -13.75 12.40
CA SER A 104 2.02 -14.88 13.33
C SER A 104 1.27 -16.10 12.79
N ALA A 105 0.57 -15.97 11.67
CA ALA A 105 -0.07 -17.10 11.01
C ALA A 105 0.90 -17.95 10.18
N PHE A 106 2.08 -17.42 9.87
CA PHE A 106 3.08 -18.09 9.04
C PHE A 106 4.09 -18.81 9.92
N THR A 107 3.72 -20.02 10.35
CA THR A 107 4.49 -20.85 11.28
C THR A 107 5.36 -21.88 10.55
N GLY A 108 6.25 -22.57 11.30
CA GLY A 108 7.15 -23.58 10.76
C GLY A 108 8.46 -23.00 10.25
N ALA A 109 9.03 -23.57 9.19
CA ALA A 109 10.32 -23.15 8.63
C ALA A 109 10.20 -21.96 7.67
N VAL A 110 9.58 -20.86 8.14
CA VAL A 110 9.36 -19.63 7.36
C VAL A 110 10.45 -18.61 7.71
N GLU A 111 11.17 -18.11 6.71
CA GLU A 111 12.14 -17.02 6.88
C GLU A 111 11.43 -15.66 6.78
N PHE A 112 11.54 -14.82 7.81
CA PHE A 112 11.04 -13.45 7.79
C PHE A 112 12.14 -12.48 7.40
N VAL A 113 11.87 -11.63 6.40
CA VAL A 113 12.84 -10.69 5.82
C VAL A 113 12.24 -9.29 5.78
N ALA A 114 13.02 -8.27 6.18
CA ALA A 114 12.67 -6.87 6.01
C ALA A 114 13.90 -5.97 6.04
N HIS A 115 13.72 -4.69 5.73
CA HIS A 115 14.74 -3.67 5.99
C HIS A 115 15.01 -3.55 7.51
N GLU A 116 16.26 -3.23 7.92
CA GLU A 116 16.62 -3.14 9.35
C GLU A 116 15.76 -2.12 10.11
N ASN A 117 15.42 -0.97 9.50
CA ASN A 117 14.57 0.04 10.13
C ASN A 117 13.11 -0.43 10.26
N CYS A 118 12.61 -1.23 9.32
CA CYS A 118 11.29 -1.86 9.43
C CYS A 118 11.27 -2.78 10.65
N LYS A 119 12.26 -3.67 10.82
CA LYS A 119 12.40 -4.52 12.00
C LYS A 119 12.44 -3.70 13.28
N ALA A 120 13.29 -2.65 13.35
CA ALA A 120 13.41 -1.81 14.53
C ALA A 120 12.09 -1.10 14.93
N SER A 121 11.25 -0.79 13.95
CA SER A 121 9.90 -0.27 14.19
C SER A 121 8.93 -1.36 14.63
N MET A 122 8.98 -2.56 14.01
CA MET A 122 8.16 -3.71 14.42
C MET A 122 8.44 -4.14 15.87
N GLU A 123 9.69 -4.11 16.32
CA GLU A 123 10.08 -4.44 17.70
C GLU A 123 9.39 -3.56 18.76
N LYS A 124 8.90 -2.37 18.39
CA LYS A 124 8.15 -1.46 19.25
C LYS A 124 6.64 -1.77 19.28
N MET A 125 6.16 -2.57 18.34
CA MET A 125 4.72 -2.89 18.24
C MET A 125 4.32 -3.92 19.30
N PRO A 126 3.19 -3.76 20.01
CA PRO A 126 2.75 -4.70 21.03
C PRO A 126 2.70 -6.16 20.56
N ALA A 127 2.33 -6.40 19.30
CA ALA A 127 2.24 -7.73 18.71
C ALA A 127 3.57 -8.52 18.72
N PHE A 128 4.71 -7.82 18.73
CA PHE A 128 6.04 -8.44 18.64
C PHE A 128 6.87 -8.31 19.95
N GLN A 129 6.26 -7.86 21.06
CA GLN A 129 7.00 -7.68 22.33
C GLN A 129 7.03 -8.94 23.18
N SER A 130 6.07 -9.84 23.06
CA SER A 130 6.07 -11.13 23.75
C SER A 130 7.10 -12.09 23.16
N GLU A 131 7.56 -13.07 23.91
CA GLU A 131 8.49 -14.11 23.43
C GLU A 131 7.91 -14.88 22.24
N GLU A 132 6.62 -15.10 22.19
CA GLU A 132 5.94 -15.73 21.05
C GLU A 132 5.92 -14.77 19.84
N GLY A 133 5.57 -13.49 20.05
CA GLY A 133 5.53 -12.49 18.98
C GLY A 133 6.90 -12.24 18.35
N LYS A 134 7.96 -12.26 19.12
CA LYS A 134 9.35 -12.06 18.63
C LYS A 134 9.75 -13.10 17.56
N LYS A 135 9.18 -14.30 17.58
CA LYS A 135 9.46 -15.34 16.59
C LYS A 135 9.05 -14.94 15.17
N PHE A 136 8.18 -13.96 15.02
CA PHE A 136 7.64 -13.46 13.75
C PHE A 136 8.27 -12.14 13.32
N LEU A 137 9.29 -11.67 14.04
CA LEU A 137 10.12 -10.57 13.60
C LEU A 137 11.07 -11.02 12.47
N PRO A 138 11.48 -10.11 11.58
CA PRO A 138 12.47 -10.42 10.55
C PRO A 138 13.78 -10.95 11.14
N GLY A 139 14.09 -12.22 10.88
CA GLY A 139 15.37 -12.85 11.22
C GLY A 139 16.48 -12.42 10.26
N LYS A 140 16.13 -12.13 9.01
CA LYS A 140 17.05 -11.62 8.01
C LYS A 140 16.75 -10.17 7.70
N THR A 141 17.75 -9.30 7.85
CA THR A 141 17.63 -7.86 7.55
C THR A 141 18.70 -7.40 6.57
N TYR A 142 18.53 -6.22 5.99
CA TYR A 142 19.48 -5.58 5.08
C TYR A 142 19.39 -4.05 5.21
N LYS A 143 20.39 -3.34 4.64
CA LYS A 143 20.47 -1.86 4.65
C LYS A 143 20.06 -1.23 3.33
N ASP A 144 20.75 -1.57 2.23
CA ASP A 144 20.55 -0.89 0.95
C ASP A 144 19.88 -1.80 -0.08
N LYS A 145 20.42 -3.02 -0.22
CA LYS A 145 19.97 -4.00 -1.19
C LYS A 145 20.19 -5.42 -0.68
N LEU A 146 19.24 -6.31 -1.00
CA LEU A 146 19.37 -7.74 -0.78
C LEU A 146 18.81 -8.49 -1.99
N SER A 147 19.52 -9.52 -2.47
CA SER A 147 18.98 -10.46 -3.45
C SER A 147 18.71 -11.80 -2.77
N LEU A 148 17.49 -12.28 -2.94
CA LEU A 148 17.04 -13.57 -2.43
C LEU A 148 16.82 -14.52 -3.61
N LEU A 149 17.03 -15.81 -3.37
CA LEU A 149 16.86 -16.86 -4.36
C LEU A 149 17.74 -16.65 -5.62
N LYS A 150 17.56 -17.46 -6.65
CA LYS A 150 18.39 -17.43 -7.87
C LYS A 150 17.55 -17.75 -9.11
N GLY A 151 18.13 -17.48 -10.28
CA GLY A 151 17.49 -17.76 -11.57
C GLY A 151 16.15 -17.04 -11.74
N ASN A 152 15.15 -17.74 -12.22
CA ASN A 152 13.82 -17.17 -12.44
C ASN A 152 13.06 -16.87 -11.13
N ASP A 153 13.47 -17.48 -10.02
CA ASP A 153 12.90 -17.27 -8.69
C ASP A 153 13.53 -16.07 -7.95
N LYS A 154 14.51 -15.39 -8.56
CA LYS A 154 15.22 -14.27 -7.94
C LYS A 154 14.24 -13.16 -7.51
N ILE A 155 14.47 -12.65 -6.28
CA ILE A 155 13.76 -11.49 -5.72
C ILE A 155 14.83 -10.48 -5.31
N ASP A 156 14.73 -9.24 -5.79
CA ASP A 156 15.61 -8.15 -5.40
C ASP A 156 14.86 -7.17 -4.50
N LEU A 157 15.38 -6.91 -3.31
CA LEU A 157 14.89 -5.96 -2.34
C LEU A 157 15.76 -4.70 -2.38
N TYR A 158 15.13 -3.53 -2.39
CA TYR A 158 15.82 -2.24 -2.43
C TYR A 158 15.29 -1.29 -1.38
N TYR A 159 16.22 -0.57 -0.74
CA TYR A 159 15.92 0.60 0.07
C TYR A 159 16.61 1.82 -0.55
N PHE A 160 15.89 2.89 -0.78
CA PHE A 160 16.41 4.11 -1.40
C PHE A 160 16.38 5.32 -0.47
N GLY A 161 15.82 5.17 0.72
CA GLY A 161 15.70 6.22 1.70
C GLY A 161 14.32 6.25 2.37
N ARG A 162 14.12 7.26 3.19
CA ARG A 162 12.89 7.48 3.94
C ARG A 162 11.79 8.02 3.03
N GLY A 163 10.55 7.64 3.30
CA GLY A 163 9.39 8.11 2.54
C GLY A 163 8.13 7.95 3.35
N HIS A 164 7.34 6.91 3.08
CA HIS A 164 6.15 6.57 3.83
C HIS A 164 6.48 6.20 5.30
N THR A 165 7.52 5.36 5.49
CA THR A 165 8.16 5.06 6.77
C THR A 165 9.68 5.23 6.66
N GLY A 166 10.42 4.85 7.70
CA GLY A 166 11.88 4.81 7.68
C GLY A 166 12.47 3.53 7.09
N GLY A 167 11.66 2.53 6.75
CA GLY A 167 12.11 1.20 6.33
C GLY A 167 11.40 0.64 5.11
N ASP A 168 10.91 1.50 4.21
CA ASP A 168 10.13 1.10 3.03
C ASP A 168 10.98 0.29 2.03
N THR A 169 10.56 -0.93 1.76
CA THR A 169 11.22 -1.84 0.82
C THR A 169 10.47 -1.90 -0.51
N LEU A 170 11.19 -1.69 -1.62
CA LEU A 170 10.72 -2.00 -2.97
C LEU A 170 11.19 -3.42 -3.35
N ILE A 171 10.27 -4.29 -3.72
CA ILE A 171 10.53 -5.70 -3.98
C ILE A 171 10.32 -5.98 -5.46
N VAL A 172 11.39 -6.34 -6.16
CA VAL A 172 11.38 -6.59 -7.60
C VAL A 172 11.47 -8.09 -7.87
N PHE A 173 10.63 -8.57 -8.77
CA PHE A 173 10.65 -9.89 -9.38
C PHE A 173 11.22 -9.77 -10.80
N PRO A 174 12.56 -9.85 -10.99
CA PRO A 174 13.19 -9.44 -12.25
C PRO A 174 12.74 -10.25 -13.46
N ALA A 175 12.60 -11.58 -13.30
CA ALA A 175 12.16 -12.46 -14.38
C ALA A 175 10.73 -12.13 -14.87
N LEU A 176 9.89 -11.58 -13.99
CA LEU A 176 8.52 -11.20 -14.27
C LEU A 176 8.36 -9.73 -14.66
N LYS A 177 9.40 -8.91 -14.45
CA LYS A 177 9.38 -7.45 -14.65
C LYS A 177 8.29 -6.77 -13.81
N VAL A 178 8.02 -7.29 -12.62
CA VAL A 178 7.02 -6.79 -11.66
C VAL A 178 7.73 -6.29 -10.41
N MET A 179 7.22 -5.19 -9.82
CA MET A 179 7.65 -4.67 -8.53
C MET A 179 6.46 -4.63 -7.57
N HIS A 180 6.67 -4.98 -6.29
CA HIS A 180 5.77 -4.62 -5.20
C HIS A 180 6.34 -3.40 -4.49
N SER A 181 5.54 -2.35 -4.34
CA SER A 181 6.03 -1.08 -3.79
C SER A 181 5.66 -0.85 -2.33
N GLY A 182 4.84 -1.72 -1.74
CA GLY A 182 4.22 -1.37 -0.46
C GLY A 182 3.58 0.02 -0.54
N ASP A 183 3.57 0.73 0.57
CA ASP A 183 2.96 2.04 0.67
C ASP A 183 3.89 3.20 0.28
N LEU A 184 5.14 2.90 -0.11
CA LEU A 184 5.94 3.90 -0.81
C LEU A 184 5.28 4.33 -2.14
N PHE A 185 4.38 3.49 -2.67
CA PHE A 185 3.38 3.83 -3.68
C PHE A 185 2.10 3.05 -3.37
N ALA A 186 1.25 3.58 -2.50
CA ALA A 186 -0.01 2.94 -2.11
C ALA A 186 -1.08 3.00 -3.22
N GLY A 187 -0.98 3.99 -4.11
CA GLY A 187 -1.91 4.29 -5.20
C GLY A 187 -1.86 5.77 -5.57
N LYS A 188 -2.69 6.21 -6.52
CA LYS A 188 -2.74 7.62 -6.97
C LYS A 188 -3.44 8.49 -5.92
N GLY A 189 -2.66 9.12 -5.05
CA GLY A 189 -3.16 10.02 -4.03
C GLY A 189 -2.10 10.49 -3.04
N THR A 190 -2.52 11.35 -2.12
CA THR A 190 -1.67 11.85 -1.03
C THR A 190 -1.34 10.71 -0.05
N PRO A 191 -0.03 10.45 0.24
CA PRO A 191 0.41 9.34 1.07
C PRO A 191 0.14 9.57 2.57
N ILE A 192 0.37 8.54 3.36
CA ILE A 192 0.75 8.71 4.76
C ILE A 192 2.25 9.01 4.79
N MET A 193 2.66 10.04 5.52
CA MET A 193 4.04 10.36 5.86
C MET A 193 4.20 10.09 7.36
N ASP A 194 4.58 8.86 7.72
CA ASP A 194 4.61 8.43 9.13
C ASP A 194 5.93 8.81 9.79
N ILE A 195 6.00 10.06 10.24
CA ILE A 195 7.16 10.62 10.93
C ILE A 195 7.52 9.81 12.19
N ASN A 196 6.52 9.25 12.89
CA ASN A 196 6.75 8.48 14.13
C ASN A 196 7.48 7.15 13.86
N ASN A 197 7.27 6.55 12.69
CA ASN A 197 7.99 5.37 12.23
C ASN A 197 9.14 5.72 11.27
N GLY A 198 9.67 6.93 11.36
CA GLY A 198 10.84 7.36 10.60
C GLY A 198 10.58 7.77 9.16
N GLY A 199 9.33 7.91 8.74
CA GLY A 199 8.97 8.49 7.45
C GLY A 199 9.46 9.92 7.28
N SER A 200 9.38 10.47 6.08
CA SER A 200 9.81 11.84 5.81
C SER A 200 9.13 12.40 4.56
N GLY A 201 8.41 13.52 4.74
CA GLY A 201 7.86 14.25 3.61
C GLY A 201 8.94 14.87 2.74
N LEU A 202 10.02 15.40 3.33
CA LEU A 202 11.10 16.07 2.62
C LEU A 202 12.02 15.10 1.83
N GLU A 203 12.23 13.88 2.36
CA GLU A 203 13.04 12.86 1.68
C GLU A 203 12.23 12.04 0.67
N TYR A 204 10.92 11.97 0.81
CA TYR A 204 10.05 11.14 -0.02
C TYR A 204 10.27 11.33 -1.53
N PRO A 205 10.24 12.57 -2.09
CA PRO A 205 10.47 12.77 -3.51
C PRO A 205 11.88 12.32 -3.95
N LYS A 206 12.89 12.49 -3.10
CA LYS A 206 14.26 12.05 -3.39
C LYS A 206 14.36 10.53 -3.41
N THR A 207 13.68 9.85 -2.48
CA THR A 207 13.60 8.39 -2.41
C THR A 207 12.95 7.81 -3.66
N LEU A 208 11.82 8.35 -4.09
CA LEU A 208 11.13 7.93 -5.31
C LEU A 208 11.99 8.18 -6.58
N ALA A 209 12.67 9.33 -6.66
CA ALA A 209 13.56 9.64 -7.77
C ALA A 209 14.76 8.67 -7.86
N LYS A 210 15.37 8.32 -6.72
CA LYS A 210 16.44 7.32 -6.64
C LYS A 210 15.92 5.94 -7.08
N ALA A 211 14.72 5.55 -6.63
CA ALA A 211 14.09 4.29 -7.01
C ALA A 211 13.82 4.25 -8.53
N ALA A 212 13.23 5.30 -9.09
CA ALA A 212 12.93 5.39 -10.52
C ALA A 212 14.21 5.34 -11.39
N SER A 213 15.31 5.90 -10.90
CA SER A 213 16.60 5.87 -11.60
C SER A 213 17.40 4.57 -11.38
N GLY A 214 17.27 3.95 -10.20
CA GLY A 214 18.06 2.77 -9.81
C GLY A 214 17.46 1.43 -10.24
N ILE A 215 16.13 1.30 -10.25
CA ILE A 215 15.44 0.09 -10.67
C ILE A 215 15.27 0.09 -12.19
N LYS A 216 15.57 -1.04 -12.81
CA LYS A 216 15.46 -1.24 -14.25
C LYS A 216 14.64 -2.48 -14.59
N GLY A 217 14.03 -2.47 -15.78
CA GLY A 217 13.34 -3.63 -16.35
C GLY A 217 11.98 -3.94 -15.72
N VAL A 218 11.40 -3.03 -14.91
CA VAL A 218 10.04 -3.16 -14.37
C VAL A 218 9.03 -2.61 -15.38
N GLU A 219 7.94 -3.35 -15.57
CA GLU A 219 6.81 -2.96 -16.42
C GLU A 219 5.54 -2.70 -15.59
N SER A 220 5.31 -3.54 -14.56
CA SER A 220 4.12 -3.51 -13.72
C SER A 220 4.46 -3.35 -12.24
N VAL A 221 3.59 -2.70 -11.50
CA VAL A 221 3.74 -2.43 -10.07
C VAL A 221 2.50 -2.92 -9.32
N ILE A 222 2.70 -3.67 -8.23
CA ILE A 222 1.69 -3.97 -7.22
C ILE A 222 1.81 -2.88 -6.16
N PRO A 223 0.88 -1.90 -6.11
CA PRO A 223 0.88 -0.88 -5.07
C PRO A 223 0.40 -1.44 -3.74
N GLY A 224 0.59 -0.67 -2.64
CA GLY A 224 0.12 -1.11 -1.32
C GLY A 224 -1.40 -1.27 -1.22
N HIS A 225 -2.20 -0.39 -1.85
CA HIS A 225 -3.66 -0.35 -1.67
C HIS A 225 -4.47 -0.13 -2.96
N ALA A 226 -3.86 -0.30 -4.13
CA ALA A 226 -4.53 -0.09 -5.40
C ALA A 226 -4.41 -1.32 -6.31
N PRO A 227 -5.19 -1.43 -7.38
CA PRO A 227 -4.98 -2.43 -8.43
C PRO A 227 -3.57 -2.36 -9.01
N VAL A 228 -3.15 -3.42 -9.71
CA VAL A 228 -1.86 -3.42 -10.42
C VAL A 228 -1.78 -2.23 -11.37
N MET A 229 -0.68 -1.52 -11.30
CA MET A 229 -0.37 -0.30 -12.05
C MET A 229 0.87 -0.48 -12.93
N THR A 230 1.19 0.53 -13.72
CA THR A 230 2.37 0.51 -14.59
C THR A 230 3.59 1.16 -13.92
N TRP A 231 4.78 0.85 -14.44
CA TRP A 231 6.01 1.56 -14.05
C TRP A 231 5.93 3.08 -14.32
N ASN A 232 5.17 3.49 -15.35
CA ASN A 232 4.96 4.90 -15.63
C ASN A 232 4.09 5.57 -14.57
N ASP A 233 3.08 4.88 -14.02
CA ASP A 233 2.27 5.40 -12.91
C ASP A 233 3.15 5.63 -11.66
N PHE A 234 4.10 4.72 -11.37
CA PHE A 234 5.06 4.91 -10.27
C PHE A 234 5.96 6.14 -10.47
N LYS A 235 6.44 6.37 -11.69
CA LYS A 235 7.24 7.56 -12.01
C LYS A 235 6.42 8.84 -11.91
N GLU A 236 5.21 8.84 -12.46
CA GLU A 236 4.28 9.97 -12.36
C GLU A 236 3.95 10.31 -10.90
N TYR A 237 3.78 9.27 -10.07
CA TYR A 237 3.61 9.45 -8.63
C TYR A 237 4.82 10.12 -7.97
N GLY A 238 6.04 9.78 -8.39
CA GLY A 238 7.26 10.46 -7.96
C GLY A 238 7.24 11.96 -8.29
N ASP A 239 6.77 12.32 -9.48
CA ASP A 239 6.57 13.72 -9.86
C ASP A 239 5.48 14.40 -9.02
N PHE A 240 4.35 13.72 -8.79
CA PHE A 240 3.27 14.20 -7.93
C PHE A 240 3.77 14.54 -6.52
N ILE A 241 4.50 13.63 -5.88
CA ILE A 241 5.05 13.84 -4.53
C ILE A 241 6.05 15.01 -4.52
N ARG A 242 6.91 15.14 -5.54
CA ARG A 242 7.85 16.24 -5.66
C ARG A 242 7.10 17.58 -5.76
N GLU A 243 6.07 17.66 -6.58
CA GLU A 243 5.29 18.89 -6.78
C GLU A 243 4.49 19.25 -5.52
N LEU A 244 3.89 18.26 -4.85
CA LEU A 244 3.21 18.43 -3.56
C LEU A 244 4.16 19.01 -2.50
N VAL A 245 5.32 18.38 -2.29
CA VAL A 245 6.29 18.81 -1.28
C VAL A 245 6.83 20.20 -1.60
N THR A 246 7.18 20.46 -2.86
CA THR A 246 7.66 21.77 -3.30
C THR A 246 6.62 22.88 -3.04
N ALA A 247 5.35 22.64 -3.35
CA ALA A 247 4.29 23.62 -3.13
C ALA A 247 4.10 23.92 -1.63
N VAL A 248 4.19 22.90 -0.78
CA VAL A 248 4.07 23.05 0.67
C VAL A 248 5.28 23.80 1.26
N GLU A 249 6.51 23.48 0.82
CA GLU A 249 7.71 24.21 1.25
C GLU A 249 7.67 25.68 0.83
N GLN A 250 7.18 25.98 -0.40
CA GLN A 250 7.00 27.36 -0.86
C GLN A 250 5.96 28.12 -0.04
N ALA A 251 4.85 27.47 0.32
CA ALA A 251 3.83 28.06 1.19
C ALA A 251 4.41 28.43 2.57
N LYS A 252 5.19 27.51 3.17
CA LYS A 252 5.89 27.76 4.45
C LYS A 252 6.88 28.91 4.35
N LYS A 253 7.72 28.94 3.31
CA LYS A 253 8.67 30.06 3.05
C LYS A 253 7.97 31.39 2.86
N GLY A 254 6.76 31.37 2.28
CA GLY A 254 5.89 32.54 2.13
C GLY A 254 5.14 32.96 3.42
N GLY A 255 5.41 32.32 4.56
CA GLY A 255 4.82 32.65 5.85
C GLY A 255 3.40 32.14 6.06
N LYS A 256 2.89 31.23 5.21
CA LYS A 256 1.57 30.63 5.40
C LYS A 256 1.55 29.69 6.60
N THR A 257 0.43 29.71 7.34
CA THR A 257 0.15 28.66 8.33
C THR A 257 -0.12 27.32 7.63
N GLU A 258 -0.09 26.21 8.38
CA GLU A 258 -0.45 24.89 7.85
C GLU A 258 -1.85 24.84 7.25
N ASP A 259 -2.83 25.52 7.89
CA ASP A 259 -4.20 25.59 7.40
C ASP A 259 -4.29 26.34 6.07
N GLN A 260 -3.61 27.48 5.97
CA GLN A 260 -3.55 28.25 4.73
C GLN A 260 -2.83 27.48 3.62
N ALA A 261 -1.72 26.81 3.94
CA ALA A 261 -0.97 26.02 2.96
C ALA A 261 -1.80 24.83 2.43
N ALA A 262 -2.57 24.17 3.30
CA ALA A 262 -3.45 23.08 2.89
C ALA A 262 -4.66 23.57 2.06
N ALA A 263 -5.28 24.69 2.45
CA ALA A 263 -6.45 25.25 1.76
C ALA A 263 -6.09 25.83 0.39
N ASP A 264 -4.90 26.44 0.26
CA ASP A 264 -4.45 27.13 -0.96
C ASP A 264 -3.65 26.22 -1.89
N LEU A 265 -3.44 24.93 -1.53
CA LEU A 265 -2.65 24.00 -2.32
C LEU A 265 -3.23 23.86 -3.73
N LYS A 266 -2.43 24.16 -4.72
CA LYS A 266 -2.76 23.97 -6.13
C LYS A 266 -1.75 23.02 -6.75
N LEU A 267 -2.25 21.93 -7.31
CA LEU A 267 -1.47 20.96 -8.08
C LEU A 267 -1.87 21.04 -9.56
N PRO A 268 -0.98 20.65 -10.48
CA PRO A 268 -1.29 20.61 -11.90
C PRO A 268 -2.52 19.75 -12.22
N GLU A 269 -3.27 20.15 -13.25
CA GLU A 269 -4.50 19.49 -13.71
C GLU A 269 -4.32 18.00 -14.03
N LYS A 270 -3.13 17.57 -14.43
CA LYS A 270 -2.80 16.16 -14.69
C LYS A 270 -3.01 15.25 -13.47
N TYR A 271 -3.13 15.81 -12.25
CA TYR A 271 -3.39 15.08 -11.01
C TYR A 271 -4.83 15.20 -10.50
N LYS A 272 -5.76 15.67 -11.32
CA LYS A 272 -7.18 15.86 -10.92
C LYS A 272 -7.85 14.57 -10.42
N ASP A 273 -7.40 13.40 -10.89
CA ASP A 273 -7.94 12.09 -10.50
C ASP A 273 -7.20 11.48 -9.29
N TYR A 274 -6.25 12.22 -8.70
CA TYR A 274 -5.56 11.79 -7.48
C TYR A 274 -6.41 12.07 -6.24
N ASN A 275 -6.44 11.10 -5.31
CA ASN A 275 -7.11 11.31 -4.03
C ASN A 275 -6.28 12.26 -3.13
N LEU A 276 -6.79 13.45 -2.89
CA LEU A 276 -6.13 14.49 -2.08
C LEU A 276 -6.57 14.51 -0.61
N GLY A 277 -7.26 13.48 -0.13
CA GLY A 277 -7.86 13.45 1.21
C GLY A 277 -6.88 13.58 2.39
N ARG A 278 -5.55 13.44 2.16
CA ARG A 278 -4.52 13.57 3.21
C ARG A 278 -3.67 14.83 3.10
N VAL A 279 -4.03 15.80 2.27
CA VAL A 279 -3.25 17.04 2.07
C VAL A 279 -2.90 17.71 3.39
N LYS A 280 -3.88 17.91 4.29
CA LYS A 280 -3.63 18.55 5.59
C LYS A 280 -2.58 17.80 6.41
N ALA A 281 -2.70 16.47 6.49
CA ALA A 281 -1.72 15.64 7.21
C ALA A 281 -0.32 15.70 6.57
N ASN A 282 -0.25 15.75 5.23
CA ASN A 282 1.03 15.90 4.53
C ASN A 282 1.66 17.27 4.77
N VAL A 283 0.86 18.35 4.78
CA VAL A 283 1.33 19.70 5.15
C VAL A 283 1.92 19.69 6.56
N THR A 284 1.19 19.16 7.54
CA THR A 284 1.66 19.04 8.93
C THR A 284 2.98 18.27 9.02
N ALA A 285 3.08 17.12 8.34
CA ALA A 285 4.32 16.32 8.34
C ALA A 285 5.50 17.12 7.76
N ILE A 286 5.33 17.77 6.60
CA ILE A 286 6.38 18.55 5.93
C ILE A 286 6.77 19.76 6.78
N TYR A 287 5.79 20.45 7.39
CA TYR A 287 6.06 21.60 8.26
C TYR A 287 6.86 21.20 9.50
N SER A 288 6.59 20.03 10.07
CA SER A 288 7.32 19.54 11.25
C SER A 288 8.79 19.24 10.97
N GLU A 289 9.13 18.86 9.74
CA GLU A 289 10.51 18.55 9.32
C GLU A 289 11.27 19.77 8.80
N SER A 290 10.58 20.76 8.25
CA SER A 290 11.20 21.97 7.71
C SER A 290 11.60 22.91 8.87
N LYS A 291 12.87 23.23 9.01
CA LYS A 291 13.38 24.22 9.99
C LYS A 291 13.20 25.63 9.48
#